data_337976135851cadc89bd729998a9acde
#
_entry.id   337976135851cadc89bd729998a9acde
#
_cell.length_a   1.000
_cell.length_b   1.000
_cell.length_c   1.000
_cell.angle_alpha   90.00
_cell.angle_beta   90.00
_cell.angle_gamma   90.00
#
_symmetry.space_group_name_H-M   'P 1'
#
loop_
_entity.id
_entity.type
_entity.pdbx_description
1 polymer ?
#
loop_
_entity_poly.entity_id
_entity_poly.type
_entity_poly.pdbx_seq_one_letter_code
_entity_poly.pdbx_strand_id
1 'polypeptide(L)'
;MKTAAKDFRIFWDNAYAVHDLYADQKDTLADIFEACDAFGNRNRVFYFASTSKITFPGSGIAIMAASEDNLNQIMPIIGAQTIGFDKINQLRHVRYFRGSANNIRHHMRMLADLIRPKFEIVLNTLERDLAGTETAHWTKPLGGYFVSLFVEPGCAKRTYQLCKNAGVKLTEVGATYPYKLDPKDSNIRIAPTYPKEFELQEAMNVLTLCVRIAVLEKLINQ
;
A
#
# COMPACT_ATOMS: atom_id res chain seq x y z
N MET A 1 10.76 12.38 -16.58
CA MET A 1 10.30 11.66 -17.79
C MET A 1 10.94 12.12 -19.11
N LYS A 2 11.83 13.09 -19.12
CA LYS A 2 12.53 13.55 -20.36
C LYS A 2 13.37 12.44 -21.02
N THR A 3 13.85 11.48 -20.25
CA THR A 3 14.70 10.37 -20.71
C THR A 3 13.93 9.06 -20.95
N ALA A 4 12.62 9.02 -20.73
CA ALA A 4 11.80 7.85 -20.97
C ALA A 4 11.54 7.66 -22.48
N ALA A 5 11.38 6.40 -22.92
CA ALA A 5 11.00 6.07 -24.29
C ALA A 5 9.69 6.78 -24.68
N LYS A 6 9.50 7.05 -25.98
CA LYS A 6 8.30 7.75 -26.48
C LYS A 6 7.01 6.98 -26.20
N ASP A 7 7.08 5.67 -26.20
CA ASP A 7 5.99 4.75 -25.94
C ASP A 7 5.87 4.31 -24.47
N PHE A 8 6.68 4.90 -23.56
CA PHE A 8 6.59 4.62 -22.13
C PHE A 8 5.19 4.91 -21.59
N ARG A 9 4.65 3.96 -20.81
CA ARG A 9 3.33 4.05 -20.18
C ARG A 9 3.46 3.93 -18.66
N ILE A 10 2.53 4.58 -17.97
CA ILE A 10 2.40 4.56 -16.52
C ILE A 10 1.10 3.84 -16.17
N PHE A 11 1.19 2.71 -15.49
CA PHE A 11 0.06 2.07 -14.84
C PHE A 11 -0.01 2.60 -13.41
N TRP A 12 -0.93 3.53 -13.17
CA TRP A 12 -1.14 4.14 -11.86
C TRP A 12 -2.19 3.37 -11.10
N ASP A 13 -1.76 2.40 -10.29
CA ASP A 13 -2.65 1.60 -9.44
C ASP A 13 -2.94 2.33 -8.14
N ASN A 14 -4.11 2.99 -8.08
CA ASN A 14 -4.58 3.74 -6.91
C ASN A 14 -5.65 2.96 -6.13
N ALA A 15 -5.29 1.76 -5.70
CA ALA A 15 -6.19 0.86 -4.96
C ALA A 15 -6.58 1.38 -3.57
N TYR A 16 -5.83 2.34 -3.01
CA TYR A 16 -6.00 2.83 -1.64
C TYR A 16 -6.43 4.30 -1.55
N ALA A 17 -6.89 4.90 -2.64
CA ALA A 17 -7.22 6.33 -2.73
C ALA A 17 -8.20 6.87 -1.67
N VAL A 18 -9.03 6.01 -1.09
CA VAL A 18 -10.10 6.38 -0.15
C VAL A 18 -9.92 5.74 1.23
N HIS A 19 -8.73 5.26 1.54
CA HIS A 19 -8.41 4.56 2.79
C HIS A 19 -7.76 5.49 3.81
N ASP A 20 -8.37 6.65 4.03
CA ASP A 20 -7.95 7.58 5.08
C ASP A 20 -8.16 6.95 6.47
N LEU A 21 -7.18 7.06 7.35
CA LEU A 21 -7.27 6.60 8.75
C LEU A 21 -7.94 7.62 9.66
N TYR A 22 -7.83 8.91 9.31
CA TYR A 22 -8.34 10.02 10.10
C TYR A 22 -9.36 10.84 9.30
N ALA A 23 -10.33 11.43 9.99
CA ALA A 23 -11.39 12.20 9.34
C ALA A 23 -10.93 13.60 8.91
N ASP A 24 -10.04 14.18 9.70
CA ASP A 24 -9.58 15.57 9.65
C ASP A 24 -8.14 15.73 9.14
N GLN A 25 -7.41 14.63 9.00
CA GLN A 25 -6.03 14.60 8.52
C GLN A 25 -5.90 13.62 7.35
N LYS A 26 -5.46 14.12 6.21
CA LYS A 26 -5.35 13.33 4.97
C LYS A 26 -4.11 13.70 4.20
N ASP A 27 -3.48 12.69 3.63
CA ASP A 27 -2.48 12.90 2.59
C ASP A 27 -3.19 13.22 1.27
N THR A 28 -2.71 14.24 0.57
CA THR A 28 -3.19 14.57 -0.78
C THR A 28 -2.18 14.09 -1.79
N LEU A 29 -2.58 13.09 -2.59
CA LEU A 29 -1.77 12.63 -3.70
C LEU A 29 -1.87 13.64 -4.86
N ALA A 30 -0.74 13.89 -5.52
CA ALA A 30 -0.73 14.68 -6.75
C ALA A 30 -1.58 13.99 -7.83
N ASP A 31 -2.33 14.79 -8.60
CA ASP A 31 -3.07 14.28 -9.75
C ASP A 31 -2.09 13.91 -10.87
N ILE A 32 -2.01 12.62 -11.18
CA ILE A 32 -1.10 12.11 -12.21
C ILE A 32 -1.47 12.56 -13.62
N PHE A 33 -2.77 12.81 -13.89
CA PHE A 33 -3.20 13.32 -15.19
C PHE A 33 -2.78 14.78 -15.36
N GLU A 34 -3.04 15.64 -14.37
CA GLU A 34 -2.57 17.04 -14.38
C GLU A 34 -1.05 17.13 -14.51
N ALA A 35 -0.33 16.30 -13.74
CA ALA A 35 1.13 16.25 -13.81
C ALA A 35 1.65 15.82 -15.18
N CYS A 36 0.97 14.88 -15.85
CA CYS A 36 1.33 14.46 -17.19
C CYS A 36 0.95 15.49 -18.26
N ASP A 37 -0.20 16.12 -18.13
CA ASP A 37 -0.66 17.16 -19.06
C ASP A 37 0.26 18.38 -19.05
N ALA A 38 0.70 18.83 -17.87
CA ALA A 38 1.63 19.94 -17.71
C ALA A 38 2.98 19.75 -18.45
N PHE A 39 3.34 18.49 -18.74
CA PHE A 39 4.56 18.14 -19.47
C PHE A 39 4.29 17.57 -20.88
N GLY A 40 3.08 17.74 -21.42
CA GLY A 40 2.72 17.23 -22.76
C GLY A 40 2.71 15.70 -22.88
N ASN A 41 2.47 15.00 -21.76
CA ASN A 41 2.54 13.55 -21.68
C ASN A 41 1.17 12.89 -21.37
N ARG A 42 0.08 13.53 -21.82
CA ARG A 42 -1.31 13.11 -21.56
C ARG A 42 -1.58 11.62 -21.83
N ASN A 43 -1.01 11.09 -22.88
CA ASN A 43 -1.24 9.71 -23.33
C ASN A 43 -0.36 8.67 -22.63
N ARG A 44 0.33 9.03 -21.54
CA ARG A 44 1.21 8.07 -20.82
C ARG A 44 0.49 7.30 -19.72
N VAL A 45 -0.64 7.80 -19.21
CA VAL A 45 -1.28 7.29 -18.01
C VAL A 45 -2.44 6.35 -18.34
N PHE A 46 -2.41 5.19 -17.67
CA PHE A 46 -3.57 4.35 -17.40
C PHE A 46 -3.76 4.32 -15.87
N TYR A 47 -4.86 4.88 -15.40
CA TYR A 47 -5.20 4.95 -13.98
C TYR A 47 -6.15 3.84 -13.62
N PHE A 48 -5.89 3.15 -12.52
CA PHE A 48 -6.68 2.04 -12.04
C PHE A 48 -7.12 2.28 -10.60
N ALA A 49 -8.36 1.91 -10.30
CA ALA A 49 -8.90 1.85 -8.95
C ALA A 49 -9.80 0.62 -8.81
N SER A 50 -10.01 0.15 -7.59
CA SER A 50 -10.89 -1.00 -7.35
C SER A 50 -11.55 -0.95 -5.97
N THR A 51 -12.64 -1.71 -5.83
CA THR A 51 -13.30 -1.91 -4.55
C THR A 51 -12.79 -3.14 -3.79
N SER A 52 -11.71 -3.77 -4.26
CA SER A 52 -11.18 -5.04 -3.69
C SER A 52 -10.80 -4.94 -2.22
N LYS A 53 -10.40 -3.74 -1.75
CA LYS A 53 -10.07 -3.45 -0.35
C LYS A 53 -11.18 -2.67 0.36
N ILE A 54 -12.29 -2.41 -0.31
CA ILE A 54 -13.41 -1.61 0.20
C ILE A 54 -14.59 -2.51 0.57
N THR A 55 -14.94 -3.48 -0.30
CA THR A 55 -16.16 -4.29 -0.17
C THR A 55 -15.85 -5.79 -0.07
N PHE A 56 -16.22 -6.54 -1.12
CA PHE A 56 -16.20 -8.00 -1.12
C PHE A 56 -14.90 -8.53 -1.72
N PRO A 57 -14.00 -9.15 -0.94
CA PRO A 57 -12.82 -9.81 -1.49
C PRO A 57 -13.20 -10.83 -2.57
N GLY A 58 -12.51 -10.78 -3.72
CA GLY A 58 -12.80 -11.66 -4.85
C GLY A 58 -14.04 -11.29 -5.69
N SER A 59 -14.83 -10.31 -5.26
CA SER A 59 -16.02 -9.82 -5.96
C SER A 59 -16.01 -8.29 -6.10
N GLY A 60 -14.82 -7.69 -6.18
CA GLY A 60 -14.66 -6.25 -6.36
C GLY A 60 -15.03 -5.79 -7.76
N ILE A 61 -15.20 -4.47 -7.90
CA ILE A 61 -15.30 -3.77 -9.17
C ILE A 61 -13.97 -3.06 -9.37
N ALA A 62 -13.46 -3.11 -10.61
CA ALA A 62 -12.31 -2.30 -11.04
C ALA A 62 -12.77 -1.21 -12.02
N ILE A 63 -12.05 -0.10 -11.99
CA ILE A 63 -12.27 1.04 -12.86
C ILE A 63 -10.91 1.38 -13.49
N MET A 64 -10.94 1.67 -14.80
CA MET A 64 -9.80 2.22 -15.51
C MET A 64 -10.18 3.59 -16.09
N ALA A 65 -9.28 4.55 -15.98
CA ALA A 65 -9.36 5.84 -16.65
C ALA A 65 -8.07 6.08 -17.46
N ALA A 66 -8.21 6.69 -18.63
CA ALA A 66 -7.10 7.03 -19.51
C ALA A 66 -7.50 8.18 -20.45
N SER A 67 -6.54 8.69 -21.22
CA SER A 67 -6.85 9.64 -22.32
C SER A 67 -7.70 8.95 -23.39
N GLU A 68 -8.42 9.75 -24.17
CA GLU A 68 -9.25 9.26 -25.27
C GLU A 68 -8.44 8.42 -26.28
N ASP A 69 -7.24 8.86 -26.64
CA ASP A 69 -6.35 8.09 -27.52
C ASP A 69 -6.01 6.71 -26.95
N ASN A 70 -5.68 6.65 -25.65
CA ASN A 70 -5.40 5.38 -24.99
C ASN A 70 -6.65 4.49 -24.92
N LEU A 71 -7.82 5.07 -24.65
CA LEU A 71 -9.09 4.33 -24.66
C LEU A 71 -9.40 3.78 -26.05
N ASN A 72 -9.23 4.57 -27.11
CA ASN A 72 -9.43 4.12 -28.49
C ASN A 72 -8.51 2.95 -28.87
N GLN A 73 -7.30 2.90 -28.30
CA GLN A 73 -6.38 1.76 -28.49
C GLN A 73 -6.81 0.50 -27.73
N ILE A 74 -7.25 0.65 -26.46
CA ILE A 74 -7.47 -0.52 -25.60
C ILE A 74 -8.89 -1.09 -25.71
N MET A 75 -9.90 -0.28 -26.04
CA MET A 75 -11.29 -0.72 -26.09
C MET A 75 -11.54 -1.86 -27.09
N PRO A 76 -10.93 -1.91 -28.27
CA PRO A 76 -11.05 -3.06 -29.17
C PRO A 76 -10.49 -4.36 -28.55
N ILE A 77 -9.40 -4.25 -27.80
CA ILE A 77 -8.78 -5.40 -27.12
C ILE A 77 -9.70 -5.90 -25.99
N ILE A 78 -10.22 -4.99 -25.17
CA ILE A 78 -11.19 -5.32 -24.12
C ILE A 78 -12.46 -5.95 -24.73
N GLY A 79 -12.96 -5.39 -25.84
CA GLY A 79 -14.13 -5.92 -26.55
C GLY A 79 -13.94 -7.35 -27.09
N ALA A 80 -12.70 -7.72 -27.43
CA ALA A 80 -12.35 -9.10 -27.81
C ALA A 80 -12.24 -10.02 -26.59
N GLN A 81 -11.86 -9.50 -25.42
CA GLN A 81 -11.73 -10.28 -24.17
C GLN A 81 -13.09 -10.53 -23.51
N THR A 82 -14.01 -9.57 -23.57
CA THR A 82 -15.33 -9.66 -22.95
C THR A 82 -16.36 -8.85 -23.72
N ILE A 83 -17.53 -9.43 -23.94
CA ILE A 83 -18.66 -8.75 -24.57
C ILE A 83 -19.26 -7.71 -23.61
N GLY A 84 -19.13 -7.93 -22.31
CA GLY A 84 -19.62 -7.03 -21.29
C GLY A 84 -19.09 -7.36 -19.90
N PHE A 85 -19.09 -6.35 -19.05
CA PHE A 85 -18.65 -6.51 -17.64
C PHE A 85 -19.78 -7.13 -16.80
N ASP A 86 -19.41 -7.73 -15.66
CA ASP A 86 -20.32 -8.35 -14.70
C ASP A 86 -21.33 -7.33 -14.12
N LYS A 87 -22.52 -7.26 -14.74
CA LYS A 87 -23.60 -6.35 -14.34
C LYS A 87 -24.23 -6.72 -13.01
N ILE A 88 -24.22 -8.02 -12.65
CA ILE A 88 -24.78 -8.49 -11.38
C ILE A 88 -23.89 -8.01 -10.23
N ASN A 89 -22.58 -8.10 -10.39
CA ASN A 89 -21.64 -7.61 -9.38
C ASN A 89 -21.68 -6.06 -9.26
N GLN A 90 -21.82 -5.35 -10.39
CA GLN A 90 -22.04 -3.90 -10.36
C GLN A 90 -23.33 -3.56 -9.60
N LEU A 91 -24.46 -4.24 -9.89
CA LEU A 91 -25.72 -4.03 -9.19
C LEU A 91 -25.65 -4.36 -7.70
N ARG A 92 -24.87 -5.39 -7.31
CA ARG A 92 -24.61 -5.72 -5.91
C ARG A 92 -23.99 -4.51 -5.16
N HIS A 93 -23.01 -3.86 -5.75
CA HIS A 93 -22.35 -2.68 -5.17
C HIS A 93 -23.31 -1.47 -5.11
N VAL A 94 -24.08 -1.24 -6.17
CA VAL A 94 -25.11 -0.18 -6.19
C VAL A 94 -26.13 -0.41 -5.05
N ARG A 95 -26.60 -1.63 -4.86
CA ARG A 95 -27.57 -1.97 -3.80
C ARG A 95 -26.91 -1.85 -2.42
N TYR A 96 -25.72 -2.35 -2.24
CA TYR A 96 -24.98 -2.28 -0.96
C TYR A 96 -24.81 -0.81 -0.51
N PHE A 97 -24.39 0.06 -1.42
CA PHE A 97 -24.23 1.48 -1.14
C PHE A 97 -25.51 2.32 -1.37
N ARG A 98 -26.63 1.69 -1.68
CA ARG A 98 -27.92 2.37 -1.94
C ARG A 98 -27.80 3.50 -2.98
N GLY A 99 -26.93 3.33 -3.98
CA GLY A 99 -26.68 4.31 -5.03
C GLY A 99 -26.06 5.63 -4.56
N SER A 100 -25.47 5.70 -3.38
CA SER A 100 -24.99 6.96 -2.77
C SER A 100 -23.49 6.95 -2.48
N ALA A 101 -22.78 7.96 -3.00
CA ALA A 101 -21.37 8.19 -2.66
C ALA A 101 -21.16 8.51 -1.15
N ASN A 102 -22.17 9.09 -0.49
CA ASN A 102 -22.09 9.35 0.96
C ASN A 102 -22.06 8.04 1.76
N ASN A 103 -22.74 7.00 1.30
CA ASN A 103 -22.71 5.68 1.93
C ASN A 103 -21.34 5.00 1.75
N ILE A 104 -20.66 5.24 0.62
CA ILE A 104 -19.27 4.79 0.44
C ILE A 104 -18.36 5.50 1.46
N ARG A 105 -18.47 6.82 1.59
CA ARG A 105 -17.69 7.58 2.57
C ARG A 105 -17.96 7.15 4.02
N HIS A 106 -19.22 6.86 4.34
CA HIS A 106 -19.58 6.34 5.67
C HIS A 106 -18.96 4.96 5.91
N HIS A 107 -19.06 4.07 4.94
CA HIS A 107 -18.45 2.73 5.01
C HIS A 107 -16.92 2.83 5.20
N MET A 108 -16.25 3.72 4.48
CA MET A 108 -14.80 3.91 4.62
C MET A 108 -14.42 4.45 6.00
N ARG A 109 -15.23 5.31 6.62
CA ARG A 109 -15.02 5.74 8.01
C ARG A 109 -15.13 4.59 9.00
N MET A 110 -16.13 3.72 8.83
CA MET A 110 -16.24 2.51 9.68
C MET A 110 -15.04 1.58 9.54
N LEU A 111 -14.52 1.41 8.31
CA LEU A 111 -13.28 0.64 8.10
C LEU A 111 -12.08 1.33 8.75
N ALA A 112 -11.96 2.65 8.64
CA ALA A 112 -10.91 3.41 9.31
C ALA A 112 -10.93 3.20 10.82
N ASP A 113 -12.10 3.23 11.46
CA ASP A 113 -12.25 2.98 12.90
C ASP A 113 -11.79 1.57 13.33
N LEU A 114 -11.89 0.58 12.44
CA LEU A 114 -11.40 -0.78 12.68
C LEU A 114 -9.88 -0.93 12.49
N ILE A 115 -9.28 -0.19 11.55
CA ILE A 115 -7.87 -0.39 11.21
C ILE A 115 -6.93 0.64 11.85
N ARG A 116 -7.41 1.85 12.18
CA ARG A 116 -6.61 2.90 12.83
C ARG A 116 -5.94 2.44 14.13
N PRO A 117 -6.61 1.77 15.09
CA PRO A 117 -5.95 1.30 16.31
C PRO A 117 -4.75 0.39 16.03
N LYS A 118 -4.83 -0.42 14.98
CA LYS A 118 -3.72 -1.29 14.58
C LYS A 118 -2.51 -0.51 14.04
N PHE A 119 -2.75 0.58 13.30
CA PHE A 119 -1.67 1.48 12.89
C PHE A 119 -1.04 2.19 14.09
N GLU A 120 -1.86 2.62 15.05
CA GLU A 120 -1.40 3.24 16.29
C GLU A 120 -0.54 2.29 17.11
N ILE A 121 -0.90 1.01 17.22
CA ILE A 121 -0.06 -0.02 17.86
C ILE A 121 1.31 -0.08 17.19
N VAL A 122 1.34 -0.15 15.86
CA VAL A 122 2.62 -0.21 15.11
C VAL A 122 3.46 1.03 15.38
N LEU A 123 2.89 2.22 15.15
CA LEU A 123 3.62 3.49 15.26
C LEU A 123 4.12 3.74 16.70
N ASN A 124 3.27 3.49 17.70
CA ASN A 124 3.64 3.66 19.11
C ASN A 124 4.73 2.68 19.55
N THR A 125 4.70 1.43 19.05
CA THR A 125 5.74 0.44 19.37
C THR A 125 7.06 0.81 18.72
N LEU A 126 7.06 1.24 17.45
CA LEU A 126 8.27 1.71 16.77
C LEU A 126 8.85 2.94 17.46
N GLU A 127 7.99 3.90 17.84
CA GLU A 127 8.43 5.11 18.56
C GLU A 127 9.03 4.78 19.93
N ARG A 128 8.37 3.93 20.72
CA ARG A 128 8.83 3.52 22.04
C ARG A 128 10.19 2.81 22.01
N ASP A 129 10.39 1.89 21.04
CA ASP A 129 11.49 0.95 21.07
C ASP A 129 12.69 1.34 20.17
N LEU A 130 12.43 2.11 19.11
CA LEU A 130 13.44 2.45 18.09
C LEU A 130 13.70 3.96 17.94
N ALA A 131 12.85 4.84 18.48
CA ALA A 131 13.09 6.27 18.39
C ALA A 131 14.40 6.66 19.12
N GLY A 132 15.15 7.59 18.53
CA GLY A 132 16.39 8.07 19.09
C GLY A 132 17.59 7.10 19.03
N THR A 133 17.41 5.90 18.46
CA THR A 133 18.51 4.93 18.30
C THR A 133 19.34 5.14 17.03
N GLU A 134 18.89 6.02 16.12
CA GLU A 134 19.46 6.24 14.78
C GLU A 134 19.56 4.98 13.89
N THR A 135 19.03 3.85 14.37
CA THR A 135 19.12 2.54 13.70
C THR A 135 17.93 2.25 12.78
N ALA A 136 16.87 3.05 12.87
CA ALA A 136 15.66 2.87 12.08
C ALA A 136 14.89 4.18 11.90
N HIS A 137 14.13 4.26 10.79
CA HIS A 137 13.11 5.28 10.56
C HIS A 137 11.92 4.65 9.84
N TRP A 138 10.76 5.28 9.94
CA TRP A 138 9.53 4.75 9.37
C TRP A 138 8.59 5.83 8.87
N THR A 139 7.69 5.43 7.97
CA THR A 139 6.61 6.30 7.52
C THR A 139 5.53 6.38 8.59
N LYS A 140 4.89 7.56 8.70
CA LYS A 140 3.70 7.79 9.55
C LYS A 140 2.50 8.10 8.63
N PRO A 141 1.93 7.08 7.96
CA PRO A 141 0.88 7.30 6.96
C PRO A 141 -0.42 7.76 7.60
N LEU A 142 -1.13 8.66 6.93
CA LEU A 142 -2.49 9.09 7.29
C LEU A 142 -3.57 8.23 6.61
N GLY A 143 -3.15 7.26 5.80
CA GLY A 143 -4.03 6.36 5.07
C GLY A 143 -3.31 5.12 4.51
N GLY A 144 -4.05 4.27 3.82
CA GLY A 144 -3.52 3.05 3.22
C GLY A 144 -3.48 1.85 4.16
N TYR A 145 -2.66 0.84 3.82
CA TYR A 145 -2.60 -0.44 4.52
C TYR A 145 -1.21 -0.82 5.03
N PHE A 146 -0.22 0.03 4.86
CA PHE A 146 1.17 -0.34 5.14
C PHE A 146 1.92 0.76 5.88
N VAL A 147 2.83 0.34 6.76
CA VAL A 147 3.90 1.18 7.29
C VAL A 147 5.21 0.68 6.71
N SER A 148 6.02 1.58 6.17
CA SER A 148 7.36 1.28 5.64
C SER A 148 8.38 1.55 6.74
N LEU A 149 9.03 0.50 7.22
CA LEU A 149 10.12 0.56 8.18
C LEU A 149 11.44 0.43 7.42
N PHE A 150 12.36 1.35 7.67
CA PHE A 150 13.73 1.30 7.17
C PHE A 150 14.66 1.09 8.37
N VAL A 151 15.35 -0.01 8.35
CA VAL A 151 16.37 -0.37 9.35
C VAL A 151 17.77 -0.02 8.83
N GLU A 152 18.77 -0.12 9.68
CA GLU A 152 20.17 0.04 9.30
C GLU A 152 20.49 -0.80 8.03
N PRO A 153 21.15 -0.23 7.00
CA PRO A 153 21.49 -0.95 5.77
C PRO A 153 22.17 -2.29 6.05
N GLY A 154 21.76 -3.34 5.31
CA GLY A 154 22.26 -4.71 5.51
C GLY A 154 21.56 -5.49 6.64
N CYS A 155 20.57 -4.91 7.33
CA CYS A 155 19.91 -5.55 8.47
C CYS A 155 18.50 -6.09 8.19
N ALA A 156 17.86 -5.74 7.06
CA ALA A 156 16.46 -6.12 6.84
C ALA A 156 16.26 -7.64 6.67
N LYS A 157 17.09 -8.31 5.89
CA LYS A 157 17.03 -9.77 5.73
C LYS A 157 17.30 -10.50 7.04
N ARG A 158 18.27 -10.01 7.81
CA ARG A 158 18.60 -10.60 9.13
C ARG A 158 17.44 -10.42 10.09
N THR A 159 16.85 -9.22 10.18
CA THR A 159 15.62 -8.95 10.95
C THR A 159 14.48 -9.88 10.57
N TYR A 160 14.23 -10.01 9.26
CA TYR A 160 13.19 -10.92 8.74
C TYR A 160 13.42 -12.37 9.19
N GLN A 161 14.66 -12.86 9.11
CA GLN A 161 14.99 -14.23 9.51
C GLN A 161 14.79 -14.45 11.02
N LEU A 162 15.19 -13.49 11.84
CA LEU A 162 14.96 -13.54 13.29
C LEU A 162 13.46 -13.56 13.62
N CYS A 163 12.67 -12.67 13.01
CA CYS A 163 11.21 -12.65 13.15
C CYS A 163 10.59 -13.99 12.77
N LYS A 164 10.99 -14.55 11.62
CA LYS A 164 10.50 -15.85 11.15
C LYS A 164 10.81 -16.97 12.12
N ASN A 165 12.01 -17.00 12.67
CA ASN A 165 12.42 -18.00 13.67
C ASN A 165 11.63 -17.86 15.00
N ALA A 166 11.23 -16.64 15.33
CA ALA A 166 10.39 -16.35 16.50
C ALA A 166 8.88 -16.54 16.22
N GLY A 167 8.49 -17.00 15.01
CA GLY A 167 7.10 -17.27 14.66
C GLY A 167 6.33 -16.04 14.12
N VAL A 168 7.00 -14.89 13.93
CA VAL A 168 6.38 -13.69 13.35
C VAL A 168 6.52 -13.70 11.84
N LYS A 169 5.38 -13.70 11.14
CA LYS A 169 5.31 -13.72 9.69
C LYS A 169 5.23 -12.29 9.14
N LEU A 170 6.26 -11.84 8.46
CA LEU A 170 6.32 -10.56 7.77
C LEU A 170 6.19 -10.74 6.24
N THR A 171 5.97 -9.62 5.54
CA THR A 171 6.16 -9.58 4.08
C THR A 171 7.64 -9.85 3.76
N GLU A 172 7.90 -10.64 2.72
CA GLU A 172 9.27 -10.95 2.29
C GLU A 172 10.05 -9.66 1.99
N VAL A 173 11.27 -9.57 2.50
CA VAL A 173 12.17 -8.43 2.24
C VAL A 173 12.46 -8.32 0.74
N GLY A 174 12.48 -7.10 0.24
CA GLY A 174 12.63 -6.83 -1.19
C GLY A 174 11.31 -6.78 -1.98
N ALA A 175 10.20 -7.27 -1.43
CA ALA A 175 8.90 -7.28 -2.13
C ALA A 175 8.39 -5.88 -2.55
N THR A 176 8.95 -4.82 -2.00
CA THR A 176 8.66 -3.41 -2.33
C THR A 176 9.55 -2.85 -3.46
N TYR A 177 10.49 -3.64 -3.96
CA TYR A 177 11.46 -3.23 -4.98
C TYR A 177 11.32 -4.07 -6.26
N PRO A 178 11.69 -3.50 -7.42
CA PRO A 178 11.79 -4.26 -8.66
C PRO A 178 12.69 -5.49 -8.49
N TYR A 179 12.28 -6.60 -9.09
CA TYR A 179 12.99 -7.88 -9.03
C TYR A 179 13.22 -8.42 -7.60
N LYS A 180 12.49 -7.88 -6.60
CA LYS A 180 12.66 -8.17 -5.16
C LYS A 180 14.07 -7.86 -4.63
N LEU A 181 14.74 -6.92 -5.22
CA LEU A 181 16.10 -6.52 -4.84
C LEU A 181 16.07 -5.15 -4.16
N ASP A 182 16.16 -5.13 -2.84
CA ASP A 182 16.45 -3.91 -2.07
C ASP A 182 17.97 -3.69 -2.09
N PRO A 183 18.47 -2.64 -2.76
CA PRO A 183 19.93 -2.44 -2.89
C PRO A 183 20.61 -2.10 -1.58
N LYS A 184 19.86 -1.64 -0.57
CA LYS A 184 20.39 -1.32 0.77
C LYS A 184 20.11 -2.41 1.80
N ASP A 185 19.29 -3.40 1.48
CA ASP A 185 18.80 -4.40 2.45
C ASP A 185 18.32 -3.74 3.75
N SER A 186 17.41 -2.77 3.62
CA SER A 186 16.97 -1.90 4.72
C SER A 186 15.46 -1.83 4.89
N ASN A 187 14.66 -2.16 3.86
CA ASN A 187 13.22 -1.93 3.89
C ASN A 187 12.43 -3.16 4.34
N ILE A 188 11.53 -2.94 5.30
CA ILE A 188 10.56 -3.91 5.79
C ILE A 188 9.16 -3.30 5.69
N ARG A 189 8.25 -3.96 4.96
CA ARG A 189 6.85 -3.55 4.88
C ARG A 189 6.03 -4.20 5.97
N ILE A 190 5.43 -3.40 6.83
CA ILE A 190 4.51 -3.83 7.90
C ILE A 190 3.07 -3.70 7.39
N ALA A 191 2.29 -4.77 7.48
CA ALA A 191 0.89 -4.85 7.09
C ALA A 191 0.01 -5.18 8.32
N PRO A 192 -0.44 -4.18 9.09
CA PRO A 192 -1.06 -4.40 10.40
C PRO A 192 -2.51 -4.86 10.36
N THR A 193 -3.16 -4.85 9.20
CA THR A 193 -4.62 -4.93 9.12
C THR A 193 -5.21 -6.31 9.43
N TYR A 194 -4.46 -7.40 9.25
CA TYR A 194 -4.95 -8.77 9.40
C TYR A 194 -5.00 -9.27 10.86
N PRO A 195 -3.90 -9.22 11.67
CA PRO A 195 -3.89 -9.80 13.01
C PRO A 195 -4.84 -9.07 13.96
N LYS A 196 -5.23 -9.73 15.05
CA LYS A 196 -5.92 -9.07 16.16
C LYS A 196 -4.95 -8.12 16.88
N GLU A 197 -5.48 -7.11 17.57
CA GLU A 197 -4.66 -6.07 18.20
C GLU A 197 -3.62 -6.64 19.17
N PHE A 198 -3.99 -7.62 20.01
CA PHE A 198 -3.05 -8.24 20.95
C PHE A 198 -1.96 -9.05 20.24
N GLU A 199 -2.31 -9.78 19.17
CA GLU A 199 -1.34 -10.52 18.35
C GLU A 199 -0.38 -9.57 17.64
N LEU A 200 -0.93 -8.45 17.15
CA LEU A 200 -0.13 -7.39 16.51
C LEU A 200 0.84 -6.76 17.51
N GLN A 201 0.40 -6.46 18.73
CA GLN A 201 1.27 -5.91 19.76
C GLN A 201 2.45 -6.83 20.06
N GLU A 202 2.19 -8.13 20.23
CA GLU A 202 3.26 -9.12 20.48
C GLU A 202 4.21 -9.25 19.27
N ALA A 203 3.64 -9.29 18.05
CA ALA A 203 4.45 -9.33 16.84
C ALA A 203 5.33 -8.09 16.68
N MET A 204 4.85 -6.91 17.07
CA MET A 204 5.62 -5.67 17.02
C MET A 204 6.71 -5.63 18.08
N ASN A 205 6.47 -6.13 19.30
CA ASN A 205 7.47 -6.29 20.34
C ASN A 205 8.64 -7.20 19.87
N VAL A 206 8.29 -8.32 19.22
CA VAL A 206 9.29 -9.22 18.62
C VAL A 206 10.04 -8.54 17.48
N LEU A 207 9.34 -7.83 16.59
CA LEU A 207 9.96 -7.15 15.46
C LEU A 207 11.00 -6.13 15.91
N THR A 208 10.68 -5.25 16.87
CA THR A 208 11.60 -4.21 17.35
C THR A 208 12.81 -4.81 18.04
N LEU A 209 12.63 -5.91 18.79
CA LEU A 209 13.74 -6.67 19.36
C LEU A 209 14.64 -7.28 18.27
N CYS A 210 14.05 -7.88 17.23
CA CYS A 210 14.81 -8.45 16.11
C CYS A 210 15.58 -7.39 15.32
N VAL A 211 15.03 -6.19 15.15
CA VAL A 211 15.75 -5.05 14.56
C VAL A 211 16.99 -4.72 15.37
N ARG A 212 16.83 -4.56 16.69
CA ARG A 212 17.96 -4.25 17.60
C ARG A 212 19.04 -5.34 17.59
N ILE A 213 18.64 -6.62 17.60
CA ILE A 213 19.58 -7.74 17.51
C ILE A 213 20.36 -7.70 16.19
N ALA A 214 19.68 -7.53 15.06
CA ALA A 214 20.33 -7.50 13.74
C ALA A 214 21.33 -6.36 13.62
N VAL A 215 21.01 -5.18 14.16
CA VAL A 215 21.92 -4.03 14.18
C VAL A 215 23.12 -4.28 15.08
N LEU A 216 22.90 -4.82 16.29
CA LEU A 216 24.01 -5.15 17.22
C LEU A 216 24.94 -6.22 16.64
N GLU A 217 24.39 -7.29 16.04
CA GLU A 217 25.20 -8.30 15.35
C GLU A 217 26.07 -7.67 14.24
N LYS A 218 25.52 -6.72 13.47
CA LYS A 218 26.28 -6.01 12.44
C LYS A 218 27.42 -5.18 13.05
N LEU A 219 27.15 -4.44 14.12
CA LEU A 219 28.15 -3.58 14.78
C LEU A 219 29.30 -4.38 15.43
N ILE A 220 29.01 -5.59 15.95
CA ILE A 220 30.01 -6.45 16.56
C ILE A 220 30.92 -7.09 15.49
N ASN A 221 30.42 -7.29 14.29
CA ASN A 221 31.15 -7.95 13.20
C ASN A 221 31.84 -6.96 12.23
N GLN A 222 31.80 -5.66 12.51
CA GLN A 222 32.57 -4.60 11.83
C GLN A 222 33.92 -4.38 12.52
#